data_adcae9eaf5601e03ba435418d442aa29
#
_entry.id   adcae9eaf5601e03ba435418d442aa29
#
_cell.length_a   1.000
_cell.length_b   1.000
_cell.length_c   1.000
_cell.angle_alpha   90.00
_cell.angle_beta   90.00
_cell.angle_gamma   90.00
#
_symmetry.space_group_name_H-M   'P 1'
#
loop_
_entity.id
_entity.type
_entity.pdbx_description
1 polymer ?
#
loop_
_entity_poly.entity_id
_entity_poly.type
_entity_poly.pdbx_seq_one_letter_code
_entity_poly.pdbx_strand_id
1 'polypeptide(L)'
;MPYSNHELTLYLEAVETLRKEKKLSIEDLIENITSERSYRRYLNQDLPIPLDTLEKLIFKLGVDLPDILMYVLKIKQKPSGIIEFFTYTHYQELELAKPYYDALKTYDKDSKPLNTLVSLYVSYYEFQLNLMSIDQLKHIFETNKDVFDASIPTIESLSYFVLYAYLFDDISHHDVITSSLLEKNFYMSQILLFDIVIDQYLIVLSKQTNDQKDYIKLAAFFFQVAHMWHDAYFIYSSHIHMAYQKYLQADETYMNDLKNHLFYEHMLLSKPSSMYNHIITSMTNLLKDDIIKNDLLEALS
;
A
#
# COMPACT_ATOMS: atom_id res chain seq x y z
N MET A 1 11.08 -22.16 5.84
CA MET A 1 11.43 -21.74 7.23
C MET A 1 10.30 -22.18 8.14
N PRO A 2 10.54 -22.73 9.32
CA PRO A 2 9.43 -23.02 10.24
C PRO A 2 8.85 -21.67 10.74
N TYR A 3 7.54 -21.52 10.58
CA TYR A 3 6.81 -20.40 11.17
C TYR A 3 7.04 -20.40 12.69
N SER A 4 7.27 -19.24 13.28
CA SER A 4 7.33 -19.13 14.74
C SER A 4 5.95 -19.39 15.35
N ASN A 5 5.88 -19.92 16.57
CA ASN A 5 4.59 -20.12 17.25
C ASN A 5 3.78 -18.81 17.36
N HIS A 6 4.45 -17.67 17.43
CA HIS A 6 3.82 -16.37 17.48
C HIS A 6 3.13 -15.99 16.15
N GLU A 7 3.73 -16.33 15.02
CA GLU A 7 3.13 -16.10 13.71
C GLU A 7 1.87 -16.94 13.51
N LEU A 8 1.93 -18.23 13.83
CA LEU A 8 0.75 -19.11 13.74
C LEU A 8 -0.42 -18.66 14.63
N THR A 9 -0.15 -18.03 15.76
CA THR A 9 -1.18 -17.43 16.63
C THR A 9 -1.93 -16.29 15.93
N LEU A 10 -1.21 -15.43 15.20
CA LEU A 10 -1.83 -14.32 14.46
C LEU A 10 -2.75 -14.81 13.34
N TYR A 11 -2.36 -15.87 12.65
CA TYR A 11 -3.21 -16.52 11.66
C TYR A 11 -4.48 -17.09 12.29
N LEU A 12 -4.36 -17.68 13.47
CA LEU A 12 -5.51 -18.23 14.19
C LEU A 12 -6.46 -17.12 14.68
N GLU A 13 -5.93 -15.98 15.10
CA GLU A 13 -6.73 -14.80 15.45
C GLU A 13 -7.48 -14.26 14.23
N ALA A 14 -6.86 -14.24 13.04
CA ALA A 14 -7.50 -13.88 11.80
C ALA A 14 -8.62 -14.86 11.41
N VAL A 15 -8.39 -16.17 11.56
CA VAL A 15 -9.39 -17.22 11.37
C VAL A 15 -10.60 -17.00 12.31
N GLU A 16 -10.36 -16.70 13.59
CA GLU A 16 -11.44 -16.47 14.56
C GLU A 16 -12.23 -15.18 14.27
N THR A 17 -11.55 -14.14 13.78
CA THR A 17 -12.19 -12.90 13.35
C THR A 17 -13.11 -13.14 12.17
N LEU A 18 -12.61 -13.79 11.12
CA LEU A 18 -13.38 -14.17 9.94
C LEU A 18 -14.56 -15.09 10.25
N ARG A 19 -14.35 -16.08 11.14
CA ARG A 19 -15.44 -16.95 11.61
C ARG A 19 -16.60 -16.12 12.17
N LYS A 20 -16.28 -15.15 13.05
CA LYS A 20 -17.30 -14.27 13.69
C LYS A 20 -18.00 -13.40 12.65
N GLU A 21 -17.27 -12.83 11.70
CA GLU A 21 -17.84 -12.02 10.62
C GLU A 21 -18.78 -12.83 9.73
N LYS A 22 -18.42 -14.09 9.41
CA LYS A 22 -19.25 -15.03 8.67
C LYS A 22 -20.36 -15.67 9.51
N LYS A 23 -20.45 -15.35 10.80
CA LYS A 23 -21.44 -15.90 11.75
C LYS A 23 -21.43 -17.43 11.84
N LEU A 24 -20.29 -18.07 11.61
CA LEU A 24 -20.10 -19.50 11.77
C LEU A 24 -19.94 -19.86 13.25
N SER A 25 -20.58 -20.97 13.68
CA SER A 25 -20.32 -21.51 15.01
C SER A 25 -18.89 -22.09 15.10
N ILE A 26 -18.37 -22.27 16.33
CA ILE A 26 -17.10 -22.99 16.50
C ILE A 26 -17.24 -24.42 16.00
N GLU A 27 -18.35 -25.09 16.32
CA GLU A 27 -18.65 -26.47 15.90
C GLU A 27 -18.60 -26.63 14.39
N ASP A 28 -19.26 -25.72 13.66
CA ASP A 28 -19.26 -25.75 12.18
C ASP A 28 -17.85 -25.56 11.60
N LEU A 29 -17.06 -24.63 12.18
CA LEU A 29 -15.71 -24.37 11.72
C LEU A 29 -14.76 -25.56 11.90
N ILE A 30 -14.83 -26.20 13.09
CA ILE A 30 -13.89 -27.26 13.47
C ILE A 30 -14.34 -28.66 13.04
N GLU A 31 -15.54 -28.80 12.51
CA GLU A 31 -16.12 -30.08 12.10
C GLU A 31 -15.18 -30.88 11.17
N ASN A 32 -14.87 -32.10 11.56
CA ASN A 32 -13.92 -33.01 10.88
C ASN A 32 -12.46 -32.50 10.80
N ILE A 33 -12.10 -31.47 11.59
CA ILE A 33 -10.75 -30.91 11.59
C ILE A 33 -10.07 -31.12 12.94
N THR A 34 -10.72 -30.69 14.03
CA THR A 34 -10.17 -30.81 15.39
C THR A 34 -11.30 -30.84 16.44
N SER A 35 -10.95 -31.16 17.70
CA SER A 35 -11.93 -31.07 18.79
C SER A 35 -12.08 -29.62 19.30
N GLU A 36 -13.25 -29.28 19.83
CA GLU A 36 -13.48 -27.97 20.44
C GLU A 36 -12.49 -27.68 21.58
N ARG A 37 -12.16 -28.71 22.38
CA ARG A 37 -11.16 -28.59 23.45
C ARG A 37 -9.79 -28.21 22.88
N SER A 38 -9.35 -28.83 21.79
CA SER A 38 -8.08 -28.52 21.14
C SER A 38 -8.09 -27.13 20.53
N TYR A 39 -9.17 -26.77 19.82
CA TYR A 39 -9.33 -25.47 19.22
C TYR A 39 -9.25 -24.33 20.26
N ARG A 40 -9.96 -24.46 21.39
CA ARG A 40 -9.88 -23.49 22.51
C ARG A 40 -8.48 -23.38 23.10
N ARG A 41 -7.72 -24.50 23.18
CA ARG A 41 -6.32 -24.47 23.64
C ARG A 41 -5.40 -23.77 22.64
N TYR A 42 -5.65 -23.89 21.36
CA TYR A 42 -4.93 -23.12 20.34
C TYR A 42 -5.21 -21.61 20.48
N LEU A 43 -6.47 -21.22 20.64
CA LEU A 43 -6.86 -19.82 20.85
C LEU A 43 -6.25 -19.21 22.12
N ASN A 44 -6.20 -19.97 23.19
CA ASN A 44 -5.61 -19.53 24.47
C ASN A 44 -4.08 -19.62 24.50
N GLN A 45 -3.45 -20.06 23.40
CA GLN A 45 -2.00 -20.28 23.29
C GLN A 45 -1.44 -21.35 24.23
N ASP A 46 -2.31 -22.20 24.82
CA ASP A 46 -1.91 -23.34 25.66
C ASP A 46 -1.27 -24.47 24.85
N LEU A 47 -1.47 -24.47 23.55
CA LEU A 47 -0.95 -25.46 22.61
C LEU A 47 -0.71 -24.77 21.26
N PRO A 48 0.46 -24.99 20.61
CA PRO A 48 0.69 -24.51 19.25
C PRO A 48 -0.26 -25.21 18.27
N ILE A 49 -0.82 -24.44 17.32
CA ILE A 49 -1.65 -25.01 16.27
C ILE A 49 -0.77 -25.68 15.20
N PRO A 50 -1.05 -26.94 14.81
CA PRO A 50 -0.38 -27.53 13.66
C PRO A 50 -0.75 -26.80 12.36
N LEU A 51 0.23 -26.63 11.46
CA LEU A 51 0.03 -25.92 10.21
C LEU A 51 -1.08 -26.54 9.34
N ASP A 52 -1.11 -27.87 9.25
CA ASP A 52 -2.14 -28.62 8.51
C ASP A 52 -3.56 -28.39 9.08
N THR A 53 -3.67 -28.22 10.38
CA THR A 53 -4.93 -27.89 11.06
C THR A 53 -5.35 -26.47 10.71
N LEU A 54 -4.41 -25.51 10.74
CA LEU A 54 -4.66 -24.13 10.36
C LEU A 54 -5.12 -24.01 8.90
N GLU A 55 -4.44 -24.66 7.98
CA GLU A 55 -4.81 -24.68 6.55
C GLU A 55 -6.22 -25.22 6.32
N LYS A 56 -6.61 -26.29 7.03
CA LYS A 56 -7.97 -26.85 6.95
C LYS A 56 -9.03 -25.88 7.48
N LEU A 57 -8.74 -25.15 8.55
CA LEU A 57 -9.65 -24.12 9.09
C LEU A 57 -9.82 -22.96 8.11
N ILE A 58 -8.73 -22.51 7.48
CA ILE A 58 -8.74 -21.48 6.43
C ILE A 58 -9.61 -21.93 5.26
N PHE A 59 -9.39 -23.14 4.77
CA PHE A 59 -10.17 -23.71 3.67
C PHE A 59 -11.66 -23.84 4.01
N LYS A 60 -11.98 -24.25 5.27
CA LYS A 60 -13.37 -24.36 5.74
C LYS A 60 -14.09 -23.00 5.79
N LEU A 61 -13.36 -21.91 6.00
CA LEU A 61 -13.87 -20.54 5.90
C LEU A 61 -14.19 -20.12 4.45
N GLY A 62 -13.74 -20.89 3.45
CA GLY A 62 -13.91 -20.54 2.03
C GLY A 62 -13.07 -19.31 1.63
N VAL A 63 -11.93 -19.15 2.25
CA VAL A 63 -10.94 -18.10 1.94
C VAL A 63 -9.61 -18.77 1.61
N ASP A 64 -8.73 -18.06 0.93
CA ASP A 64 -7.38 -18.54 0.62
C ASP A 64 -6.33 -17.97 1.59
N LEU A 65 -5.10 -18.43 1.46
CA LEU A 65 -4.01 -17.96 2.32
C LEU A 65 -3.72 -16.46 2.16
N PRO A 66 -3.76 -15.85 0.98
CA PRO A 66 -3.69 -14.40 0.80
C PRO A 66 -4.75 -13.63 1.59
N ASP A 67 -6.01 -14.07 1.58
CA ASP A 67 -7.09 -13.43 2.34
C ASP A 67 -6.78 -13.42 3.84
N ILE A 68 -6.33 -14.56 4.37
CA ILE A 68 -5.94 -14.66 5.80
C ILE A 68 -4.75 -13.76 6.11
N LEU A 69 -3.78 -13.66 5.21
CA LEU A 69 -2.64 -12.77 5.36
C LEU A 69 -3.07 -11.30 5.47
N MET A 70 -4.04 -10.88 4.67
CA MET A 70 -4.63 -9.54 4.78
C MET A 70 -5.27 -9.30 6.14
N TYR A 71 -5.99 -10.29 6.68
CA TYR A 71 -6.52 -10.19 8.04
C TYR A 71 -5.44 -10.13 9.12
N VAL A 72 -4.39 -10.94 9.00
CA VAL A 72 -3.22 -10.89 9.91
C VAL A 72 -2.56 -9.52 9.85
N LEU A 73 -2.38 -8.96 8.67
CA LEU A 73 -1.82 -7.62 8.52
C LEU A 73 -2.72 -6.55 9.15
N LYS A 74 -4.03 -6.62 8.93
CA LYS A 74 -5.01 -5.72 9.58
C LYS A 74 -4.98 -5.86 11.11
N ILE A 75 -4.84 -7.06 11.64
CA ILE A 75 -4.75 -7.30 13.10
C ILE A 75 -3.44 -6.72 13.65
N LYS A 76 -2.30 -6.97 12.99
CA LYS A 76 -0.99 -6.42 13.39
C LYS A 76 -0.94 -4.90 13.34
N GLN A 77 -1.67 -4.29 12.38
CA GLN A 77 -1.65 -2.84 12.16
C GLN A 77 -2.70 -2.08 12.98
N LYS A 78 -3.71 -2.79 13.52
CA LYS A 78 -4.83 -2.18 14.26
C LYS A 78 -4.46 -1.20 15.39
N PRO A 79 -3.29 -1.22 16.02
CA PRO A 79 -2.99 -0.24 17.06
C PRO A 79 -2.45 1.09 16.56
N SER A 80 -1.91 1.19 15.34
CA SER A 80 -1.15 2.37 14.92
C SER A 80 -1.81 3.27 13.89
N GLY A 81 -2.66 2.73 12.99
CA GLY A 81 -3.22 3.49 11.86
C GLY A 81 -2.15 4.11 10.94
N ILE A 82 -0.90 3.58 11.00
CA ILE A 82 0.25 4.13 10.26
C ILE A 82 0.02 4.01 8.76
N ILE A 83 -0.42 2.84 8.29
CA ILE A 83 -0.59 2.60 6.86
C ILE A 83 -1.74 3.43 6.31
N GLU A 84 -2.86 3.46 7.01
CA GLU A 84 -4.01 4.29 6.65
C GLU A 84 -3.61 5.77 6.59
N PHE A 85 -2.84 6.24 7.55
CA PHE A 85 -2.34 7.61 7.55
C PHE A 85 -1.42 7.89 6.37
N PHE A 86 -0.48 6.97 6.06
CA PHE A 86 0.43 7.12 4.92
C PHE A 86 -0.34 7.10 3.60
N THR A 87 -1.27 6.15 3.44
CA THR A 87 -2.12 6.04 2.25
C THR A 87 -2.94 7.31 2.04
N TYR A 88 -3.68 7.75 3.06
CA TYR A 88 -4.51 8.95 2.95
C TYR A 88 -3.69 10.23 2.75
N THR A 89 -2.51 10.33 3.37
CA THR A 89 -1.60 11.46 3.15
C THR A 89 -1.03 11.43 1.72
N HIS A 90 -0.67 10.25 1.20
CA HIS A 90 -0.19 10.12 -0.16
C HIS A 90 -1.24 10.54 -1.19
N TYR A 91 -2.48 10.08 -1.04
CA TYR A 91 -3.59 10.43 -1.94
C TYR A 91 -4.27 11.77 -1.60
N GLN A 92 -3.70 12.56 -0.68
CA GLN A 92 -4.21 13.87 -0.25
C GLN A 92 -5.64 13.83 0.32
N GLU A 93 -6.05 12.68 0.86
CA GLU A 93 -7.31 12.50 1.58
C GLU A 93 -7.20 13.03 3.02
N LEU A 94 -6.96 14.35 3.15
CA LEU A 94 -6.56 14.98 4.40
C LEU A 94 -7.59 14.83 5.52
N GLU A 95 -8.88 14.82 5.20
CA GLU A 95 -9.96 14.60 6.17
C GLU A 95 -9.97 13.14 6.69
N LEU A 96 -9.62 12.16 5.85
CA LEU A 96 -9.50 10.77 6.24
C LEU A 96 -8.19 10.51 7.01
N ALA A 97 -7.12 11.25 6.72
CA ALA A 97 -5.85 11.17 7.44
C ALA A 97 -5.93 11.77 8.86
N LYS A 98 -6.77 12.80 9.05
CA LYS A 98 -6.86 13.57 10.29
C LYS A 98 -7.05 12.75 11.58
N PRO A 99 -7.95 11.74 11.67
CA PRO A 99 -8.10 10.94 12.88
C PRO A 99 -6.83 10.21 13.32
N TYR A 100 -5.95 9.89 12.36
CA TYR A 100 -4.69 9.20 12.63
C TYR A 100 -3.57 10.18 12.99
N TYR A 101 -3.59 11.38 12.44
CA TYR A 101 -2.58 12.42 12.69
C TYR A 101 -2.37 12.71 14.16
N ASP A 102 -3.44 12.93 14.93
CA ASP A 102 -3.36 13.25 16.35
C ASP A 102 -2.72 12.12 17.17
N ALA A 103 -3.00 10.86 16.79
CA ALA A 103 -2.43 9.69 17.42
C ALA A 103 -0.96 9.46 17.05
N LEU A 104 -0.57 9.82 15.81
CA LEU A 104 0.77 9.57 15.26
C LEU A 104 1.74 10.72 15.49
N LYS A 105 1.28 11.92 15.79
CA LYS A 105 2.13 13.08 16.06
C LYS A 105 3.15 12.87 17.20
N THR A 106 2.83 12.01 18.16
CA THR A 106 3.70 11.65 19.29
C THR A 106 4.08 10.18 19.30
N TYR A 107 4.08 9.55 18.11
CA TYR A 107 4.34 8.13 17.98
C TYR A 107 5.82 7.81 18.24
N ASP A 108 6.07 6.90 19.19
CA ASP A 108 7.41 6.43 19.57
C ASP A 108 7.33 5.02 20.16
N LYS A 109 6.81 4.06 19.39
CA LYS A 109 6.53 2.70 19.87
C LYS A 109 7.29 1.60 19.14
N ASP A 110 7.93 1.94 18.01
CA ASP A 110 8.58 0.98 17.13
C ASP A 110 10.09 1.26 16.96
N SER A 111 10.69 0.64 15.97
CA SER A 111 12.08 0.88 15.61
C SER A 111 12.34 2.35 15.27
N LYS A 112 13.57 2.82 15.50
CA LYS A 112 13.94 4.20 15.19
C LYS A 112 13.66 4.59 13.71
N PRO A 113 13.95 3.74 12.69
CA PRO A 113 13.60 4.06 11.31
C PRO A 113 12.11 4.26 11.10
N LEU A 114 11.25 3.39 11.65
CA LEU A 114 9.80 3.51 11.50
C LEU A 114 9.25 4.74 12.23
N ASN A 115 9.67 4.99 13.46
CA ASN A 115 9.27 6.20 14.21
C ASN A 115 9.67 7.48 13.46
N THR A 116 10.88 7.50 12.88
CA THR A 116 11.33 8.64 12.07
C THR A 116 10.50 8.77 10.80
N LEU A 117 10.20 7.68 10.11
CA LEU A 117 9.35 7.69 8.92
C LEU A 117 7.95 8.22 9.22
N VAL A 118 7.34 7.80 10.34
CA VAL A 118 6.05 8.34 10.81
C VAL A 118 6.14 9.86 11.02
N SER A 119 7.20 10.35 11.67
CA SER A 119 7.41 11.79 11.87
C SER A 119 7.56 12.56 10.55
N LEU A 120 8.19 11.97 9.55
CA LEU A 120 8.33 12.56 8.21
C LEU A 120 6.97 12.63 7.49
N TYR A 121 6.14 11.60 7.58
CA TYR A 121 4.77 11.63 7.03
C TYR A 121 3.87 12.62 7.77
N VAL A 122 4.03 12.77 9.09
CA VAL A 122 3.36 13.84 9.87
C VAL A 122 3.75 15.21 9.33
N SER A 123 5.05 15.45 9.10
CA SER A 123 5.53 16.71 8.52
C SER A 123 5.02 16.92 7.08
N TYR A 124 4.94 15.85 6.28
CA TYR A 124 4.37 15.91 4.94
C TYR A 124 2.87 16.25 4.98
N TYR A 125 2.11 15.67 5.88
CA TYR A 125 0.70 16.02 6.10
C TYR A 125 0.55 17.50 6.53
N GLU A 126 1.38 17.99 7.47
CA GLU A 126 1.38 19.39 7.89
C GLU A 126 1.72 20.35 6.73
N PHE A 127 2.65 19.93 5.85
CA PHE A 127 2.94 20.70 4.63
C PHE A 127 1.72 20.79 3.70
N GLN A 128 0.99 19.69 3.48
CA GLN A 128 -0.23 19.67 2.67
C GLN A 128 -1.33 20.56 3.26
N LEU A 129 -1.36 20.73 4.59
CA LEU A 129 -2.24 21.68 5.27
C LEU A 129 -1.73 23.14 5.24
N ASN A 130 -0.62 23.42 4.54
CA ASN A 130 0.04 24.74 4.51
C ASN A 130 0.52 25.24 5.89
N LEU A 131 0.84 24.35 6.83
CA LEU A 131 1.35 24.67 8.16
C LEU A 131 2.87 24.85 8.16
N MET A 132 3.56 24.44 7.10
CA MET A 132 5.00 24.65 6.91
C MET A 132 5.34 24.89 5.43
N SER A 133 6.50 25.47 5.16
CA SER A 133 7.02 25.65 3.81
C SER A 133 7.74 24.42 3.29
N ILE A 134 7.94 24.34 1.96
CA ILE A 134 8.71 23.25 1.33
C ILE A 134 10.18 23.23 1.81
N ASP A 135 10.78 24.39 2.09
CA ASP A 135 12.14 24.46 2.60
C ASP A 135 12.26 23.92 4.03
N GLN A 136 11.26 24.18 4.87
CA GLN A 136 11.18 23.61 6.22
C GLN A 136 11.00 22.10 6.15
N LEU A 137 10.12 21.60 5.29
CA LEU A 137 9.94 20.17 5.08
C LEU A 137 11.23 19.52 4.60
N LYS A 138 11.91 20.10 3.61
CA LYS A 138 13.19 19.61 3.09
C LYS A 138 14.26 19.53 4.18
N HIS A 139 14.37 20.57 5.00
CA HIS A 139 15.31 20.60 6.12
C HIS A 139 15.05 19.46 7.13
N ILE A 140 13.77 19.17 7.43
CA ILE A 140 13.40 18.04 8.32
C ILE A 140 13.87 16.72 7.72
N PHE A 141 13.65 16.50 6.41
CA PHE A 141 14.10 15.29 5.72
C PHE A 141 15.62 15.15 5.76
N GLU A 142 16.36 16.20 5.39
CA GLU A 142 17.83 16.21 5.37
C GLU A 142 18.44 15.95 6.77
N THR A 143 17.84 16.50 7.82
CA THR A 143 18.30 16.29 9.20
C THR A 143 18.13 14.84 9.66
N ASN A 144 17.18 14.12 9.11
CA ASN A 144 16.88 12.73 9.47
C ASN A 144 17.49 11.69 8.51
N LYS A 145 18.24 12.11 7.49
CA LYS A 145 18.80 11.24 6.46
C LYS A 145 19.66 10.10 7.02
N ASP A 146 20.46 10.38 8.05
CA ASP A 146 21.41 9.42 8.64
C ASP A 146 20.71 8.24 9.36
N VAL A 147 19.39 8.32 9.57
CA VAL A 147 18.61 7.21 10.12
C VAL A 147 18.38 6.10 9.09
N PHE A 148 18.49 6.44 7.80
CA PHE A 148 18.17 5.56 6.68
C PHE A 148 19.43 5.22 5.89
N ASP A 149 19.79 3.93 5.84
CA ASP A 149 20.96 3.44 5.13
C ASP A 149 20.56 3.02 3.69
N ALA A 150 21.17 3.68 2.70
CA ALA A 150 20.94 3.34 1.29
C ALA A 150 21.66 2.06 0.85
N SER A 151 22.65 1.57 1.63
CA SER A 151 23.41 0.35 1.30
C SER A 151 22.67 -0.93 1.69
N ILE A 152 21.70 -0.83 2.61
CA ILE A 152 20.86 -1.96 3.05
C ILE A 152 19.40 -1.53 2.89
N PRO A 153 18.76 -1.80 1.75
CA PRO A 153 17.41 -1.35 1.50
C PRO A 153 16.40 -2.09 2.38
N THR A 154 16.05 -1.49 3.51
CA THR A 154 14.83 -1.85 4.24
C THR A 154 13.65 -1.12 3.60
N ILE A 155 12.43 -1.55 3.89
CA ILE A 155 11.24 -0.87 3.37
C ILE A 155 11.14 0.57 3.89
N GLU A 156 11.57 0.82 5.12
CA GLU A 156 11.61 2.15 5.71
C GLU A 156 12.64 3.05 5.00
N SER A 157 13.83 2.52 4.69
CA SER A 157 14.86 3.24 3.93
C SER A 157 14.37 3.55 2.51
N LEU A 158 13.78 2.58 1.82
CA LEU A 158 13.18 2.79 0.50
C LEU A 158 12.06 3.83 0.55
N SER A 159 11.17 3.73 1.54
CA SER A 159 10.10 4.71 1.76
C SER A 159 10.63 6.12 1.93
N TYR A 160 11.71 6.29 2.69
CA TYR A 160 12.37 7.59 2.87
C TYR A 160 12.90 8.12 1.53
N PHE A 161 13.71 7.34 0.81
CA PHE A 161 14.34 7.81 -0.44
C PHE A 161 13.30 8.07 -1.54
N VAL A 162 12.27 7.23 -1.63
CA VAL A 162 11.19 7.44 -2.61
C VAL A 162 10.36 8.66 -2.25
N LEU A 163 9.98 8.84 -0.99
CA LEU A 163 9.23 10.02 -0.56
C LEU A 163 10.07 11.31 -0.74
N TYR A 164 11.37 11.25 -0.48
CA TYR A 164 12.28 12.36 -0.76
C TYR A 164 12.33 12.70 -2.25
N ALA A 165 12.49 11.68 -3.11
CA ALA A 165 12.47 11.87 -4.56
C ALA A 165 11.12 12.41 -5.04
N TYR A 166 10.01 11.94 -4.50
CA TYR A 166 8.66 12.37 -4.83
C TYR A 166 8.40 13.85 -4.49
N LEU A 167 8.89 14.30 -3.32
CA LEU A 167 8.67 15.66 -2.82
C LEU A 167 9.63 16.70 -3.42
N PHE A 168 10.88 16.30 -3.72
CA PHE A 168 11.94 17.23 -4.08
C PHE A 168 12.55 16.96 -5.46
N ASP A 169 11.96 16.05 -6.24
CA ASP A 169 12.41 15.64 -7.58
C ASP A 169 13.90 15.17 -7.63
N ASP A 170 14.39 14.56 -6.53
CA ASP A 170 15.76 14.06 -6.40
C ASP A 170 15.83 12.56 -6.71
N ILE A 171 16.54 12.20 -7.78
CA ILE A 171 16.72 10.82 -8.26
C ILE A 171 18.10 10.22 -7.96
N SER A 172 18.86 10.81 -7.05
CA SER A 172 20.24 10.39 -6.76
C SER A 172 20.37 8.91 -6.36
N HIS A 173 19.29 8.26 -5.91
CA HIS A 173 19.26 6.86 -5.49
C HIS A 173 18.49 5.94 -6.48
N HIS A 174 18.29 6.39 -7.73
CA HIS A 174 17.46 5.68 -8.72
C HIS A 174 17.81 4.19 -8.87
N ASP A 175 19.08 3.85 -9.10
CA ASP A 175 19.51 2.46 -9.36
C ASP A 175 19.23 1.55 -8.15
N VAL A 176 19.49 2.04 -6.93
CA VAL A 176 19.25 1.30 -5.69
C VAL A 176 17.76 1.07 -5.47
N ILE A 177 16.94 2.10 -5.67
CA ILE A 177 15.49 2.01 -5.51
C ILE A 177 14.91 1.01 -6.52
N THR A 178 15.23 1.18 -7.81
CA THR A 178 14.69 0.34 -8.89
C THR A 178 15.05 -1.14 -8.70
N SER A 179 16.34 -1.44 -8.46
CA SER A 179 16.79 -2.82 -8.22
C SER A 179 16.09 -3.43 -7.01
N SER A 180 16.00 -2.70 -5.91
CA SER A 180 15.37 -3.18 -4.68
C SER A 180 13.88 -3.47 -4.85
N LEU A 181 13.14 -2.63 -5.55
CA LEU A 181 11.71 -2.82 -5.82
C LEU A 181 11.47 -4.05 -6.73
N LEU A 182 12.34 -4.29 -7.71
CA LEU A 182 12.21 -5.41 -8.64
C LEU A 182 12.69 -6.76 -8.07
N GLU A 183 13.58 -6.78 -7.09
CA GLU A 183 14.13 -8.00 -6.50
C GLU A 183 13.15 -8.77 -5.60
N LYS A 184 11.99 -8.20 -5.27
CA LYS A 184 10.91 -8.84 -4.49
C LYS A 184 11.34 -9.41 -3.12
N ASN A 185 12.37 -8.86 -2.50
CA ASN A 185 12.93 -9.39 -1.25
C ASN A 185 12.25 -8.88 0.03
N PHE A 186 11.06 -8.23 -0.09
CA PHE A 186 10.36 -7.68 1.06
C PHE A 186 9.44 -8.70 1.72
N TYR A 187 9.46 -8.72 3.05
CA TYR A 187 8.59 -9.57 3.84
C TYR A 187 7.12 -9.13 3.70
N MET A 188 6.22 -10.09 3.66
CA MET A 188 4.78 -9.86 3.51
C MET A 188 4.17 -8.88 4.52
N SER A 189 4.74 -8.77 5.73
CA SER A 189 4.31 -7.78 6.73
C SER A 189 4.55 -6.31 6.36
N GLN A 190 5.29 -6.07 5.27
CA GLN A 190 5.68 -4.73 4.80
C GLN A 190 4.98 -4.34 3.50
N ILE A 191 4.10 -5.20 2.99
CA ILE A 191 3.53 -5.07 1.64
C ILE A 191 2.72 -3.79 1.47
N LEU A 192 1.90 -3.39 2.43
CA LEU A 192 1.07 -2.19 2.28
C LEU A 192 1.93 -0.91 2.20
N LEU A 193 3.04 -0.87 2.94
CA LEU A 193 4.01 0.22 2.77
C LEU A 193 4.72 0.14 1.42
N PHE A 194 4.94 -1.08 0.94
CA PHE A 194 5.56 -1.34 -0.36
C PHE A 194 4.70 -0.82 -1.53
N ASP A 195 3.37 -0.98 -1.47
CA ASP A 195 2.46 -0.46 -2.49
C ASP A 195 2.53 1.07 -2.57
N ILE A 196 2.55 1.77 -1.43
CA ILE A 196 2.72 3.22 -1.38
C ILE A 196 4.07 3.64 -2.01
N VAL A 197 5.13 2.92 -1.68
CA VAL A 197 6.48 3.20 -2.19
C VAL A 197 6.56 3.03 -3.71
N ILE A 198 5.99 1.94 -4.26
CA ILE A 198 5.98 1.73 -5.71
C ILE A 198 5.17 2.82 -6.40
N ASP A 199 3.97 3.13 -5.91
CA ASP A 199 3.10 4.13 -6.49
C ASP A 199 3.77 5.51 -6.53
N GLN A 200 4.34 5.96 -5.41
CA GLN A 200 5.10 7.21 -5.36
C GLN A 200 6.28 7.21 -6.34
N TYR A 201 6.99 6.10 -6.43
CA TYR A 201 8.16 6.02 -7.31
C TYR A 201 7.78 5.99 -8.78
N LEU A 202 6.68 5.35 -9.16
CA LEU A 202 6.15 5.42 -10.53
C LEU A 202 5.79 6.86 -10.92
N ILE A 203 5.23 7.66 -9.98
CA ILE A 203 4.99 9.08 -10.21
C ILE A 203 6.31 9.85 -10.43
N VAL A 204 7.36 9.53 -9.69
CA VAL A 204 8.70 10.14 -9.90
C VAL A 204 9.23 9.78 -11.28
N LEU A 205 9.21 8.51 -11.66
CA LEU A 205 9.71 8.03 -12.94
C LEU A 205 8.94 8.60 -14.14
N SER A 206 7.63 8.79 -13.99
CA SER A 206 6.78 9.33 -15.06
C SER A 206 7.14 10.77 -15.45
N LYS A 207 7.71 11.54 -14.52
CA LYS A 207 8.19 12.90 -14.77
C LYS A 207 9.52 12.91 -15.56
N GLN A 208 10.21 11.77 -15.61
CA GLN A 208 11.52 11.65 -16.22
C GLN A 208 11.42 11.12 -17.65
N THR A 209 11.91 11.89 -18.59
CA THR A 209 11.78 11.58 -20.03
C THR A 209 12.75 10.51 -20.55
N ASN A 210 13.74 10.09 -19.74
CA ASN A 210 14.90 9.36 -20.24
C ASN A 210 14.91 7.84 -19.98
N ASP A 211 14.14 7.32 -19.03
CA ASP A 211 14.14 5.87 -18.73
C ASP A 211 12.74 5.26 -18.61
N GLN A 212 12.05 5.20 -19.75
CA GLN A 212 10.74 4.55 -19.86
C GLN A 212 10.79 3.04 -19.55
N LYS A 213 11.97 2.40 -19.69
CA LYS A 213 12.12 0.95 -19.54
C LYS A 213 11.88 0.49 -18.09
N ASP A 214 12.41 1.20 -17.12
CA ASP A 214 12.22 0.85 -15.70
C ASP A 214 10.82 1.23 -15.22
N TYR A 215 10.26 2.34 -15.72
CA TYR A 215 8.85 2.64 -15.51
C TYR A 215 7.94 1.49 -16.00
N ILE A 216 8.14 1.03 -17.23
CA ILE A 216 7.33 -0.06 -17.82
C ILE A 216 7.39 -1.33 -17.00
N LYS A 217 8.57 -1.72 -16.55
CA LYS A 217 8.74 -2.93 -15.71
C LYS A 217 8.07 -2.79 -14.35
N LEU A 218 8.27 -1.64 -13.69
CA LEU A 218 7.70 -1.40 -12.37
C LEU A 218 6.19 -1.25 -12.42
N ALA A 219 5.62 -0.60 -13.44
CA ALA A 219 4.17 -0.50 -13.63
C ALA A 219 3.52 -1.88 -13.80
N ALA A 220 4.10 -2.75 -14.65
CA ALA A 220 3.63 -4.11 -14.82
C ALA A 220 3.73 -4.93 -13.52
N PHE A 221 4.78 -4.74 -12.74
CA PHE A 221 4.96 -5.38 -11.47
C PHE A 221 3.95 -4.86 -10.43
N PHE A 222 3.76 -3.55 -10.33
CA PHE A 222 2.78 -2.92 -9.43
C PHE A 222 1.36 -3.41 -9.72
N PHE A 223 0.98 -3.50 -10.99
CA PHE A 223 -0.32 -4.04 -11.38
C PHE A 223 -0.57 -5.46 -10.83
N GLN A 224 0.45 -6.34 -10.92
CA GLN A 224 0.34 -7.68 -10.37
C GLN A 224 0.21 -7.68 -8.83
N VAL A 225 1.02 -6.87 -8.14
CA VAL A 225 1.02 -6.80 -6.67
C VAL A 225 -0.27 -6.20 -6.14
N ALA A 226 -0.73 -5.08 -6.68
CA ALA A 226 -1.94 -4.39 -6.24
C ALA A 226 -3.18 -5.29 -6.33
N HIS A 227 -3.30 -6.10 -7.40
CA HIS A 227 -4.41 -7.03 -7.56
C HIS A 227 -4.37 -8.23 -6.60
N MET A 228 -3.19 -8.61 -6.11
CA MET A 228 -3.08 -9.68 -5.11
C MET A 228 -3.67 -9.27 -3.76
N TRP A 229 -3.68 -7.98 -3.43
CA TRP A 229 -4.02 -7.49 -2.09
C TRP A 229 -5.40 -6.85 -1.98
N HIS A 230 -6.12 -6.68 -3.09
CA HIS A 230 -7.48 -6.15 -3.14
C HIS A 230 -7.66 -4.78 -2.45
N ASP A 231 -6.61 -3.96 -2.35
CA ASP A 231 -6.74 -2.59 -1.90
C ASP A 231 -7.20 -1.71 -3.06
N ALA A 232 -8.37 -1.08 -2.91
CA ALA A 232 -9.01 -0.32 -3.98
C ALA A 232 -8.12 0.84 -4.48
N TYR A 233 -7.43 1.55 -3.58
CA TYR A 233 -6.56 2.66 -3.95
C TYR A 233 -5.42 2.22 -4.87
N PHE A 234 -4.72 1.13 -4.51
CA PHE A 234 -3.60 0.63 -5.29
C PHE A 234 -4.02 -0.07 -6.57
N ILE A 235 -5.16 -0.77 -6.55
CA ILE A 235 -5.74 -1.33 -7.78
C ILE A 235 -5.99 -0.21 -8.79
N TYR A 236 -6.67 0.85 -8.41
CA TYR A 236 -6.97 1.97 -9.30
C TYR A 236 -5.71 2.66 -9.80
N SER A 237 -4.77 2.98 -8.90
CA SER A 237 -3.50 3.58 -9.29
C SER A 237 -2.71 2.69 -10.26
N SER A 238 -2.68 1.37 -10.01
CA SER A 238 -1.97 0.42 -10.88
C SER A 238 -2.54 0.37 -12.30
N HIS A 239 -3.85 0.48 -12.46
CA HIS A 239 -4.46 0.56 -13.79
C HIS A 239 -4.08 1.84 -14.56
N ILE A 240 -3.96 2.96 -13.84
CA ILE A 240 -3.50 4.22 -14.43
C ILE A 240 -2.07 4.10 -14.93
N HIS A 241 -1.19 3.54 -14.12
CA HIS A 241 0.19 3.30 -14.52
C HIS A 241 0.28 2.32 -15.70
N MET A 242 -0.60 1.32 -15.78
CA MET A 242 -0.68 0.42 -16.95
C MET A 242 -1.16 1.13 -18.21
N ALA A 243 -2.16 2.00 -18.11
CA ALA A 243 -2.62 2.80 -19.25
C ALA A 243 -1.52 3.74 -19.73
N TYR A 244 -0.79 4.40 -18.82
CA TYR A 244 0.35 5.24 -19.18
C TYR A 244 1.50 4.43 -19.78
N GLN A 245 1.76 3.21 -19.31
CA GLN A 245 2.72 2.30 -19.94
C GLN A 245 2.35 2.01 -21.41
N LYS A 246 1.07 1.71 -21.68
CA LYS A 246 0.58 1.50 -23.05
C LYS A 246 0.77 2.75 -23.93
N TYR A 247 0.45 3.92 -23.38
CA TYR A 247 0.70 5.19 -24.06
C TYR A 247 2.18 5.35 -24.46
N LEU A 248 3.11 5.07 -23.53
CA LEU A 248 4.55 5.13 -23.82
C LEU A 248 4.99 4.13 -24.90
N GLN A 249 4.27 3.04 -25.06
CA GLN A 249 4.51 2.01 -26.10
C GLN A 249 3.76 2.30 -27.40
N ALA A 250 3.11 3.46 -27.53
CA ALA A 250 2.25 3.83 -28.66
C ALA A 250 1.10 2.83 -28.94
N ASP A 251 0.60 2.17 -27.89
CA ASP A 251 -0.57 1.28 -27.96
C ASP A 251 -1.85 2.11 -27.82
N GLU A 252 -2.60 2.22 -28.91
CA GLU A 252 -3.84 3.03 -28.98
C GLU A 252 -4.96 2.53 -28.04
N THR A 253 -4.85 1.31 -27.48
CA THR A 253 -5.86 0.77 -26.56
C THR A 253 -5.84 1.44 -25.18
N TYR A 254 -4.79 2.20 -24.85
CA TYR A 254 -4.63 2.86 -23.54
C TYR A 254 -5.82 3.75 -23.17
N MET A 255 -6.42 4.45 -24.13
CA MET A 255 -7.57 5.32 -23.88
C MET A 255 -8.82 4.55 -23.49
N ASN A 256 -9.04 3.36 -24.09
CA ASN A 256 -10.18 2.52 -23.74
C ASN A 256 -10.04 1.94 -22.32
N ASP A 257 -8.83 1.52 -21.96
CA ASP A 257 -8.56 1.01 -20.61
C ASP A 257 -8.78 2.12 -19.58
N LEU A 258 -8.33 3.32 -19.88
CA LEU A 258 -8.48 4.48 -19.03
C LEU A 258 -9.96 4.87 -18.84
N LYS A 259 -10.73 4.97 -19.93
CA LYS A 259 -12.16 5.29 -19.93
C LYS A 259 -12.97 4.22 -19.16
N ASN A 260 -12.71 2.96 -19.44
CA ASN A 260 -13.38 1.86 -18.75
C ASN A 260 -13.11 1.90 -17.24
N HIS A 261 -11.88 2.19 -16.86
CA HIS A 261 -11.46 2.21 -15.48
C HIS A 261 -12.09 3.37 -14.70
N LEU A 262 -12.02 4.56 -15.25
CA LEU A 262 -12.65 5.76 -14.68
C LEU A 262 -14.19 5.62 -14.62
N PHE A 263 -14.81 4.97 -15.61
CA PHE A 263 -16.24 4.68 -15.60
C PHE A 263 -16.62 3.72 -14.46
N TYR A 264 -15.86 2.67 -14.22
CA TYR A 264 -16.09 1.76 -13.10
C TYR A 264 -15.91 2.45 -11.75
N GLU A 265 -14.91 3.32 -11.62
CA GLU A 265 -14.69 4.10 -10.41
C GLU A 265 -15.86 5.06 -10.13
N HIS A 266 -16.34 5.78 -11.14
CA HIS A 266 -17.49 6.66 -11.03
C HIS A 266 -18.79 5.92 -10.64
N MET A 267 -18.95 4.68 -11.11
CA MET A 267 -20.09 3.82 -10.72
C MET A 267 -20.00 3.28 -9.30
N LEU A 268 -18.78 3.02 -8.81
CA LEU A 268 -18.56 2.44 -7.48
C LEU A 268 -18.52 3.50 -6.37
N LEU A 269 -18.08 4.70 -6.69
CA LEU A 269 -17.99 5.82 -5.75
C LEU A 269 -19.15 6.78 -6.01
N SER A 270 -20.16 6.76 -5.14
CA SER A 270 -21.38 7.58 -5.26
C SER A 270 -21.14 9.11 -5.17
N LYS A 271 -19.89 9.56 -5.02
CA LYS A 271 -19.41 10.96 -5.13
C LYS A 271 -17.98 10.96 -5.64
N PRO A 272 -17.58 11.95 -6.47
CA PRO A 272 -16.18 12.15 -6.79
C PRO A 272 -15.41 12.38 -5.49
N SER A 273 -14.57 11.43 -5.12
CA SER A 273 -13.69 11.54 -3.97
C SER A 273 -12.54 12.50 -4.29
N SER A 274 -11.86 13.04 -3.27
CA SER A 274 -10.61 13.79 -3.47
C SER A 274 -9.56 12.92 -4.18
N MET A 275 -9.60 11.61 -3.96
CA MET A 275 -8.84 10.59 -4.68
C MET A 275 -9.10 10.64 -6.20
N TYR A 276 -10.35 10.67 -6.63
CA TYR A 276 -10.71 10.81 -8.04
C TYR A 276 -10.06 12.08 -8.65
N ASN A 277 -10.19 13.22 -7.97
CA ASN A 277 -9.57 14.46 -8.41
C ASN A 277 -8.03 14.37 -8.39
N HIS A 278 -7.44 13.69 -7.41
CA HIS A 278 -5.99 13.49 -7.35
C HIS A 278 -5.51 12.60 -8.51
N ILE A 279 -6.19 11.50 -8.77
CA ILE A 279 -5.92 10.59 -9.88
C ILE A 279 -6.03 11.34 -11.21
N ILE A 280 -7.12 12.06 -11.44
CA ILE A 280 -7.32 12.87 -12.65
C ILE A 280 -6.22 13.93 -12.78
N THR A 281 -5.88 14.63 -11.72
CA THR A 281 -4.82 15.64 -11.73
C THR A 281 -3.45 15.02 -12.01
N SER A 282 -3.15 13.90 -11.38
CA SER A 282 -1.90 13.16 -11.60
C SER A 282 -1.81 12.66 -13.05
N MET A 283 -2.89 12.11 -13.59
CA MET A 283 -2.97 11.67 -14.98
C MET A 283 -2.84 12.81 -15.96
N THR A 284 -3.55 13.93 -15.73
CA THR A 284 -3.45 15.11 -16.63
C THR A 284 -2.06 15.75 -16.58
N ASN A 285 -1.33 15.61 -15.47
CA ASN A 285 0.05 16.02 -15.36
C ASN A 285 1.02 15.02 -16.01
N LEU A 286 0.70 13.73 -16.02
CA LEU A 286 1.46 12.66 -16.68
C LEU A 286 1.27 12.70 -18.20
N LEU A 287 0.04 12.90 -18.65
CA LEU A 287 -0.29 13.06 -20.06
C LEU A 287 -0.02 14.52 -20.45
N LYS A 288 1.20 14.82 -20.83
CA LYS A 288 1.62 16.16 -21.33
C LYS A 288 0.86 16.63 -22.58
N ASP A 289 -0.14 15.86 -23.02
CA ASP A 289 -0.94 16.10 -24.20
C ASP A 289 -2.31 16.69 -23.80
N ASP A 290 -2.52 17.96 -24.11
CA ASP A 290 -3.76 18.68 -23.82
C ASP A 290 -4.99 18.07 -24.52
N ILE A 291 -4.80 17.37 -25.64
CA ILE A 291 -5.90 16.71 -26.37
C ILE A 291 -6.42 15.54 -25.54
N ILE A 292 -5.53 14.70 -25.05
CA ILE A 292 -5.88 13.54 -24.19
C ILE A 292 -6.49 13.99 -22.87
N LYS A 293 -5.98 15.08 -22.31
CA LYS A 293 -6.55 15.72 -21.12
C LYS A 293 -7.99 16.15 -21.32
N ASN A 294 -8.29 16.80 -22.44
CA ASN A 294 -9.62 17.29 -22.77
C ASN A 294 -10.58 16.11 -23.05
N ASP A 295 -10.13 15.10 -23.79
CA ASP A 295 -10.90 13.87 -24.06
C ASP A 295 -11.26 13.12 -22.79
N LEU A 296 -10.34 13.08 -21.82
CA LEU A 296 -10.60 12.49 -20.50
C LEU A 296 -11.62 13.30 -19.70
N LEU A 297 -11.45 14.61 -19.62
CA LEU A 297 -12.39 15.50 -18.92
C LEU A 297 -13.78 15.47 -19.54
N GLU A 298 -13.88 15.37 -20.87
CA GLU A 298 -15.15 15.23 -21.59
C GLU A 298 -15.81 13.86 -21.37
N ALA A 299 -15.03 12.80 -21.27
CA ALA A 299 -15.53 11.45 -20.98
C ALA A 299 -16.01 11.28 -19.52
N LEU A 300 -15.64 12.20 -18.62
CA LEU A 300 -15.96 12.21 -17.18
C LEU A 300 -17.05 13.21 -16.82
N SER A 301 -17.44 14.11 -17.74
CA SER A 301 -18.54 15.06 -17.57
C SER A 301 -19.89 14.43 -17.96
#